data_b6d17f42e3d122ba8a7ff8b514c44594
#
_entry.id   b6d17f42e3d122ba8a7ff8b514c44594
#
_cell.length_a   1.000
_cell.length_b   1.000
_cell.length_c   1.000
_cell.angle_alpha   90.00
_cell.angle_beta   90.00
_cell.angle_gamma   90.00
#
_symmetry.space_group_name_H-M   'P 1'
#
loop_
_entity.id
_entity.type
_entity.pdbx_description
1 polymer ?
#
loop_
_entity_poly.entity_id
_entity_poly.type
_entity_poly.pdbx_seq_one_letter_code
_entity_poly.pdbx_strand_id
1 'polypeptide(L)'
;MSTLKTPFRYDFVGSFLRPEKLKAAKKAFEEGTITKEELDRITDECVTEIVAKQKAAGFHAITDGEFRRKFWHLDFMWGFEGVGHEQTGGGVQFHEELASMEDTYLTGKVKAKPHPFVEYFKFLKQFEDCLLYTSPSPRDLSTSR
;
A
#
# COMPACT_ATOMS: atom_id res chain seq x y z
N MET A 1 -10.07 24.12 -12.14
CA MET A 1 -8.98 23.16 -12.38
C MET A 1 -7.68 23.82 -12.01
N SER A 2 -6.98 23.33 -11.00
CA SER A 2 -5.65 23.83 -10.65
C SER A 2 -4.67 23.39 -11.74
N THR A 3 -4.04 24.33 -12.44
CA THR A 3 -2.96 24.02 -13.38
C THR A 3 -1.72 23.68 -12.56
N LEU A 4 -1.42 22.40 -12.47
CA LEU A 4 -0.21 21.92 -11.83
C LEU A 4 1.02 22.45 -12.57
N LYS A 5 1.88 23.18 -11.84
CA LYS A 5 3.10 23.76 -12.43
C LYS A 5 4.27 22.79 -12.28
N THR A 6 4.87 22.39 -13.37
CA THR A 6 6.13 21.63 -13.41
C THR A 6 7.33 22.57 -13.34
N PRO A 7 8.51 22.12 -12.89
CA PRO A 7 8.80 20.77 -12.37
C PRO A 7 8.32 20.57 -10.94
N PHE A 8 7.85 19.34 -10.63
CA PHE A 8 7.60 18.93 -9.26
C PHE A 8 8.95 18.70 -8.57
N ARG A 9 9.19 19.39 -7.45
CA ARG A 9 10.50 19.39 -6.78
C ARG A 9 10.57 18.40 -5.61
N TYR A 10 9.46 17.82 -5.23
CA TYR A 10 9.35 16.86 -4.13
C TYR A 10 8.27 15.86 -4.44
N ASP A 11 8.51 14.67 -3.98
CA ASP A 11 7.69 13.51 -4.21
C ASP A 11 7.77 12.58 -3.00
N PHE A 12 6.78 11.71 -2.84
CA PHE A 12 6.80 10.67 -1.82
C PHE A 12 6.95 9.30 -2.46
N VAL A 13 7.98 8.59 -2.05
CA VAL A 13 8.19 7.19 -2.39
C VAL A 13 8.14 6.37 -1.13
N GLY A 14 7.33 5.30 -1.13
CA GLY A 14 7.19 4.38 -0.01
C GLY A 14 6.06 4.71 0.94
N SER A 15 6.10 4.09 2.12
CA SER A 15 5.04 4.14 3.10
C SER A 15 5.16 5.32 4.05
N PHE A 16 4.01 5.89 4.44
CA PHE A 16 3.90 6.76 5.60
C PHE A 16 3.87 5.94 6.89
N LEU A 17 4.22 6.59 8.01
CA LEU A 17 4.04 6.01 9.34
C LEU A 17 2.58 5.70 9.59
N ARG A 18 2.30 4.44 9.90
CA ARG A 18 0.94 4.00 10.18
C ARG A 18 0.45 4.54 11.51
N PRO A 19 -0.76 5.14 11.55
CA PRO A 19 -1.37 5.57 12.80
C PRO A 19 -1.56 4.39 13.77
N GLU A 20 -1.49 4.64 15.06
CA GLU A 20 -1.69 3.61 16.09
C GLU A 20 -3.06 2.92 15.96
N LYS A 21 -4.11 3.66 15.58
CA LYS A 21 -5.43 3.12 15.26
C LYS A 21 -5.36 2.02 14.19
N LEU A 22 -4.57 2.24 13.12
CA LEU A 22 -4.43 1.26 12.05
C LEU A 22 -3.58 0.05 12.48
N LYS A 23 -2.52 0.28 13.27
CA LYS A 23 -1.70 -0.81 13.81
C LYS A 23 -2.53 -1.71 14.72
N ALA A 24 -3.32 -1.12 15.62
CA ALA A 24 -4.22 -1.84 16.50
C ALA A 24 -5.28 -2.66 15.73
N ALA A 25 -5.88 -2.07 14.67
CA ALA A 25 -6.84 -2.76 13.84
C ALA A 25 -6.22 -3.94 13.05
N LYS A 26 -5.02 -3.78 12.51
CA LYS A 26 -4.32 -4.88 11.83
C LYS A 26 -4.03 -6.03 12.80
N LYS A 27 -3.56 -5.73 14.00
CA LYS A 27 -3.33 -6.73 15.04
C LYS A 27 -4.62 -7.43 15.44
N ALA A 28 -5.70 -6.69 15.67
CA ALA A 28 -7.01 -7.24 16.02
C ALA A 28 -7.55 -8.16 14.91
N PHE A 29 -7.31 -7.84 13.66
CA PHE A 29 -7.67 -8.70 12.53
C PHE A 29 -6.83 -9.98 12.49
N GLU A 30 -5.52 -9.90 12.72
CA GLU A 30 -4.65 -11.08 12.81
C GLU A 30 -5.04 -11.99 13.97
N GLU A 31 -5.52 -11.43 15.07
CA GLU A 31 -6.07 -12.16 16.24
C GLU A 31 -7.51 -12.66 16.01
N GLY A 32 -8.15 -12.33 14.88
CA GLY A 32 -9.50 -12.74 14.56
C GLY A 32 -10.59 -12.03 15.37
N THR A 33 -10.29 -10.90 16.02
CA THR A 33 -11.21 -10.14 16.87
C THR A 33 -12.07 -9.13 16.11
N ILE A 34 -11.66 -8.75 14.91
CA ILE A 34 -12.45 -7.92 13.99
C ILE A 34 -12.55 -8.57 12.62
N THR A 35 -13.58 -8.18 11.84
CA THR A 35 -13.77 -8.67 10.48
C THR A 35 -12.91 -7.92 9.47
N LYS A 36 -12.81 -8.48 8.25
CA LYS A 36 -12.12 -7.82 7.13
C LYS A 36 -12.78 -6.49 6.76
N GLU A 37 -14.09 -6.43 6.79
CA GLU A 37 -14.88 -5.24 6.50
C GLU A 37 -14.60 -4.12 7.51
N GLU A 38 -14.45 -4.48 8.77
CA GLU A 38 -14.11 -3.52 9.83
C GLU A 38 -12.68 -3.00 9.67
N LEU A 39 -11.73 -3.88 9.36
CA LEU A 39 -10.36 -3.47 9.04
C LEU A 39 -10.32 -2.53 7.83
N ASP A 40 -11.08 -2.85 6.77
CA ASP A 40 -11.13 -2.03 5.56
C ASP A 40 -11.70 -0.65 5.86
N ARG A 41 -12.78 -0.57 6.65
CA ARG A 41 -13.38 0.70 7.09
C ARG A 41 -12.36 1.57 7.85
N ILE A 42 -11.67 0.99 8.83
CA ILE A 42 -10.65 1.72 9.60
C ILE A 42 -9.49 2.17 8.70
N THR A 43 -9.10 1.33 7.75
CA THR A 43 -8.04 1.66 6.80
C THR A 43 -8.45 2.80 5.88
N ASP A 44 -9.70 2.79 5.38
CA ASP A 44 -10.26 3.86 4.54
C ASP A 44 -10.29 5.20 5.27
N GLU A 45 -10.66 5.21 6.55
CA GLU A 45 -10.60 6.40 7.38
C GLU A 45 -9.16 6.93 7.50
N CYS A 46 -8.20 6.05 7.80
CA CYS A 46 -6.79 6.43 7.91
C CYS A 46 -6.20 6.93 6.58
N VAL A 47 -6.59 6.32 5.45
CA VAL A 47 -6.17 6.79 4.12
C VAL A 47 -6.78 8.15 3.82
N THR A 48 -8.04 8.38 4.15
CA THR A 48 -8.70 9.69 3.99
C THR A 48 -7.98 10.77 4.79
N GLU A 49 -7.62 10.48 6.04
CA GLU A 49 -6.87 11.41 6.90
C GLU A 49 -5.48 11.73 6.35
N ILE A 50 -4.72 10.72 5.87
CA ILE A 50 -3.37 10.97 5.34
C ILE A 50 -3.43 11.74 4.02
N VAL A 51 -4.42 11.48 3.17
CA VAL A 51 -4.66 12.26 1.96
C VAL A 51 -4.96 13.72 2.29
N ALA A 52 -5.82 13.99 3.27
CA ALA A 52 -6.11 15.35 3.71
C ALA A 52 -4.85 16.07 4.22
N LYS A 53 -3.99 15.38 4.96
CA LYS A 53 -2.71 15.93 5.44
C LYS A 53 -1.74 16.23 4.29
N GLN A 54 -1.65 15.35 3.29
CA GLN A 54 -0.83 15.57 2.09
C GLN A 54 -1.31 16.83 1.33
N LYS A 55 -2.61 16.96 1.12
CA LYS A 55 -3.20 18.15 0.48
C LYS A 55 -2.93 19.42 1.28
N ALA A 56 -3.13 19.40 2.59
CA ALA A 56 -2.87 20.54 3.47
C ALA A 56 -1.39 20.94 3.47
N ALA A 57 -0.48 19.99 3.30
CA ALA A 57 0.95 20.25 3.16
C ALA A 57 1.37 20.76 1.77
N GLY A 58 0.42 20.87 0.83
CA GLY A 58 0.65 21.39 -0.52
C GLY A 58 1.21 20.38 -1.51
N PHE A 59 1.09 19.07 -1.23
CA PHE A 59 1.50 18.06 -2.19
C PHE A 59 0.59 18.05 -3.41
N HIS A 60 1.20 18.01 -4.60
CA HIS A 60 0.49 17.92 -5.87
C HIS A 60 0.14 16.49 -6.26
N ALA A 61 0.96 15.54 -5.81
CA ALA A 61 0.71 14.12 -5.96
C ALA A 61 0.39 13.50 -4.60
N ILE A 62 -0.63 12.68 -4.53
CA ILE A 62 -1.07 12.00 -3.30
C ILE A 62 -0.91 10.49 -3.41
N THR A 63 -0.69 9.84 -2.28
CA THR A 63 -0.61 8.39 -2.15
C THR A 63 -1.52 7.91 -1.01
N ASP A 64 -1.83 6.61 -0.97
CA ASP A 64 -2.51 5.97 0.16
C ASP A 64 -1.58 5.69 1.35
N GLY A 65 -0.30 6.09 1.26
CA GLY A 65 0.71 5.83 2.27
C GLY A 65 1.06 4.36 2.46
N GLU A 66 0.65 3.49 1.53
CA GLU A 66 0.80 2.02 1.61
C GLU A 66 0.11 1.41 2.86
N PHE A 67 -0.93 2.08 3.40
CA PHE A 67 -1.60 1.67 4.63
C PHE A 67 -2.28 0.31 4.52
N ARG A 68 -2.68 -0.08 3.30
CA ARG A 68 -3.33 -1.38 3.04
C ARG A 68 -2.32 -2.51 2.93
N ARG A 69 -1.04 -2.22 2.61
CA ARG A 69 -0.01 -3.23 2.39
C ARG A 69 0.53 -3.79 3.70
N LYS A 70 0.89 -5.06 3.67
CA LYS A 70 1.72 -5.73 4.66
C LYS A 70 3.18 -5.63 4.24
N PHE A 71 3.49 -6.04 2.99
CA PHE A 71 4.81 -5.96 2.39
C PHE A 71 4.77 -5.12 1.12
N TRP A 72 5.79 -4.29 0.90
CA TRP A 72 5.86 -3.37 -0.23
C TRP A 72 5.89 -4.08 -1.60
N HIS A 73 6.43 -5.30 -1.69
CA HIS A 73 6.64 -6.05 -2.92
C HIS A 73 5.79 -7.34 -3.01
N LEU A 74 5.60 -8.07 -1.91
CA LEU A 74 4.95 -9.39 -1.93
C LEU A 74 3.43 -9.29 -2.12
N ASP A 75 2.78 -8.29 -1.54
CA ASP A 75 1.34 -8.11 -1.63
C ASP A 75 0.85 -8.00 -3.08
N PHE A 76 1.69 -7.45 -3.98
CA PHE A 76 1.38 -7.41 -5.39
C PHE A 76 1.37 -8.83 -5.99
N MET A 77 2.35 -9.65 -5.66
CA MET A 77 2.46 -11.02 -6.17
C MET A 77 1.28 -11.89 -5.73
N TRP A 78 0.81 -11.71 -4.51
CA TRP A 78 -0.33 -12.47 -3.96
C TRP A 78 -1.67 -12.11 -4.59
N GLY A 79 -1.72 -11.03 -5.35
CA GLY A 79 -2.86 -10.64 -6.16
C GLY A 79 -3.13 -11.54 -7.37
N PHE A 80 -2.24 -12.49 -7.71
CA PHE A 80 -2.39 -13.39 -8.86
C PHE A 80 -2.85 -14.80 -8.44
N GLU A 81 -3.54 -15.50 -9.35
CA GLU A 81 -3.75 -16.95 -9.23
C GLU A 81 -2.44 -17.69 -9.43
N GLY A 82 -2.28 -18.84 -8.80
CA GLY A 82 -1.08 -19.66 -8.92
C GLY A 82 0.10 -19.16 -8.09
N VAL A 83 -0.11 -18.16 -7.25
CA VAL A 83 0.86 -17.65 -6.28
C VAL A 83 0.34 -17.91 -4.87
N GLY A 84 1.14 -18.62 -4.07
CA GLY A 84 0.90 -18.86 -2.65
C GLY A 84 1.93 -18.14 -1.79
N HIS A 85 1.65 -18.08 -0.49
CA HIS A 85 2.58 -17.56 0.49
C HIS A 85 2.42 -18.33 1.80
N GLU A 86 3.50 -18.42 2.56
CA GLU A 86 3.50 -19.00 3.89
C GLU A 86 4.41 -18.20 4.82
N GLN A 87 4.06 -18.20 6.10
CA GLN A 87 4.87 -17.54 7.10
C GLN A 87 6.06 -18.44 7.43
N THR A 88 7.26 -17.97 7.07
CA THR A 88 8.50 -18.64 7.46
C THR A 88 8.92 -18.19 8.84
N GLY A 89 9.39 -19.13 9.67
CA GLY A 89 9.79 -18.89 11.06
C GLY A 89 11.06 -18.04 11.24
N GLY A 90 11.51 -17.34 10.20
CA GLY A 90 12.64 -16.41 10.20
C GLY A 90 12.18 -14.97 10.09
N GLY A 91 12.97 -14.05 10.61
CA GLY A 91 12.73 -12.60 10.47
C GLY A 91 14.05 -11.84 10.41
N VAL A 92 14.05 -10.70 9.74
CA VAL A 92 15.16 -9.75 9.79
C VAL A 92 14.90 -8.78 10.93
N GLN A 93 15.87 -8.70 11.85
CA GLN A 93 15.76 -7.78 12.98
C GLN A 93 16.15 -6.38 12.53
N PHE A 94 15.20 -5.45 12.58
CA PHE A 94 15.43 -4.02 12.39
C PHE A 94 15.25 -3.32 13.74
N HIS A 95 16.33 -2.82 14.29
CA HIS A 95 16.34 -2.20 15.62
C HIS A 95 15.71 -3.11 16.68
N GLU A 96 14.57 -2.74 17.22
CA GLU A 96 13.85 -3.50 18.27
C GLU A 96 12.66 -4.31 17.70
N GLU A 97 12.38 -4.25 16.40
CA GLU A 97 11.28 -4.97 15.76
C GLU A 97 11.78 -6.14 14.91
N LEU A 98 11.21 -7.31 15.12
CA LEU A 98 11.42 -8.50 14.29
C LEU A 98 10.45 -8.40 13.09
N ALA A 99 10.97 -8.09 11.90
CA ALA A 99 10.17 -8.15 10.69
C ALA A 99 9.93 -9.62 10.32
N SER A 100 8.69 -10.07 10.40
CA SER A 100 8.32 -11.42 9.94
C SER A 100 8.60 -11.55 8.45
N MET A 101 9.25 -12.63 8.04
CA MET A 101 9.40 -12.97 6.62
C MET A 101 8.29 -13.91 6.19
N GLU A 102 7.72 -13.65 5.03
CA GLU A 102 6.81 -14.58 4.36
C GLU A 102 7.43 -14.98 3.03
N ASP A 103 7.45 -16.28 2.77
CA ASP A 103 7.92 -16.80 1.49
C ASP A 103 6.78 -16.83 0.48
N THR A 104 7.12 -16.50 -0.76
CA THR A 104 6.19 -16.54 -1.90
C THR A 104 6.62 -17.66 -2.84
N TYR A 105 5.70 -18.54 -3.19
CA TYR A 105 5.96 -19.68 -4.06
C TYR A 105 4.87 -19.87 -5.11
N LEU A 106 5.20 -20.60 -6.16
CA LEU A 106 4.23 -20.91 -7.21
C LEU A 106 3.44 -22.17 -6.85
N THR A 107 2.12 -22.06 -6.85
CA THR A 107 1.19 -23.18 -6.66
C THR A 107 0.67 -23.73 -7.97
N GLY A 108 0.94 -23.03 -9.08
CA GLY A 108 0.50 -23.42 -10.40
C GLY A 108 0.82 -22.35 -11.45
N LYS A 109 0.15 -22.42 -12.60
CA LYS A 109 0.31 -21.42 -13.65
C LYS A 109 -0.22 -20.07 -13.20
N VAL A 110 0.62 -19.04 -13.27
CA VAL A 110 0.24 -17.67 -12.90
C VAL A 110 -0.80 -17.13 -13.88
N LYS A 111 -1.91 -16.61 -13.33
CA LYS A 111 -2.99 -15.98 -14.11
C LYS A 111 -3.44 -14.69 -13.46
N ALA A 112 -3.92 -13.76 -14.27
CA ALA A 112 -4.56 -12.54 -13.78
C ALA A 112 -5.93 -12.88 -13.17
N LYS A 113 -6.24 -12.22 -12.06
CA LYS A 113 -7.57 -12.15 -11.43
C LYS A 113 -7.85 -10.69 -11.02
N PRO A 114 -9.07 -10.32 -10.60
CA PRO A 114 -9.30 -9.01 -10.02
C PRO A 114 -8.30 -8.72 -8.91
N HIS A 115 -7.43 -7.75 -9.15
CA HIS A 115 -6.32 -7.47 -8.25
C HIS A 115 -6.73 -6.45 -7.19
N PRO A 116 -6.46 -6.66 -5.89
CA PRO A 116 -6.86 -5.74 -4.82
C PRO A 116 -6.37 -4.30 -5.02
N PHE A 117 -5.20 -4.11 -5.62
CA PHE A 117 -4.64 -2.78 -5.87
C PHE A 117 -5.47 -1.93 -6.82
N VAL A 118 -6.27 -2.56 -7.70
CA VAL A 118 -7.21 -1.83 -8.55
C VAL A 118 -8.30 -1.18 -7.71
N GLU A 119 -8.80 -1.86 -6.69
CA GLU A 119 -9.81 -1.31 -5.78
C GLU A 119 -9.20 -0.21 -4.88
N TYR A 120 -7.96 -0.38 -4.44
CA TYR A 120 -7.22 0.65 -3.70
C TYR A 120 -7.02 1.92 -4.53
N PHE A 121 -6.69 1.76 -5.81
CA PHE A 121 -6.58 2.88 -6.73
C PHE A 121 -7.93 3.57 -6.96
N LYS A 122 -9.02 2.80 -7.15
CA LYS A 122 -10.37 3.36 -7.29
C LYS A 122 -10.78 4.16 -6.05
N PHE A 123 -10.42 3.69 -4.86
CA PHE A 123 -10.67 4.43 -3.62
C PHE A 123 -9.90 5.76 -3.61
N LEU A 124 -8.62 5.76 -4.01
CA LEU A 124 -7.85 7.00 -4.10
C LEU A 124 -8.38 7.96 -5.17
N LYS A 125 -8.91 7.44 -6.26
CA LYS A 125 -9.44 8.24 -7.37
C LYS A 125 -10.61 9.15 -6.95
N GLN A 126 -11.32 8.84 -5.88
CA GLN A 126 -12.37 9.75 -5.37
C GLN A 126 -11.83 11.10 -4.86
N PHE A 127 -10.53 11.24 -4.64
CA PHE A 127 -9.86 12.49 -4.26
C PHE A 127 -9.31 13.25 -5.48
N GLU A 128 -10.11 13.39 -6.55
CA GLU A 128 -9.74 13.73 -7.93
C GLU A 128 -9.07 15.10 -8.16
N ASP A 129 -9.00 15.96 -7.17
CA ASP A 129 -8.38 17.30 -7.26
C ASP A 129 -6.84 17.27 -7.19
N CYS A 130 -6.24 16.08 -7.05
CA CYS A 130 -4.79 15.88 -7.00
C CYS A 130 -4.33 14.82 -8.02
N LEU A 131 -3.04 14.88 -8.41
CA LEU A 131 -2.41 13.79 -9.13
C LEU A 131 -2.31 12.57 -8.20
N LEU A 132 -2.62 11.39 -8.74
CA LEU A 132 -2.39 10.14 -8.05
C LEU A 132 -0.97 9.67 -8.35
N TYR A 133 -0.20 9.45 -7.29
CA TYR A 133 1.12 8.86 -7.41
C TYR A 133 1.02 7.34 -7.38
N THR A 134 1.57 6.72 -8.40
CA THR A 134 1.77 5.27 -8.43
C THR A 134 3.26 4.99 -8.36
N SER A 135 3.68 4.12 -7.45
CA SER A 135 5.09 3.73 -7.37
C SER A 135 5.53 3.17 -8.72
N PRO A 136 6.63 3.68 -9.31
CA PRO A 136 7.14 3.16 -10.57
C PRO A 136 7.54 1.70 -10.39
N SER A 137 7.22 0.88 -11.37
CA SER A 137 7.69 -0.50 -11.36
C SER A 137 9.22 -0.53 -11.57
N PRO A 138 9.93 -1.57 -11.12
CA PRO A 138 11.35 -1.73 -11.43
C PRO A 138 11.66 -1.67 -12.94
N ARG A 139 10.66 -1.94 -13.78
CA ARG A 139 10.75 -1.87 -15.23
C ARG A 139 10.76 -0.43 -15.73
N ASP A 140 10.05 0.47 -15.08
CA ASP A 140 10.00 1.89 -15.44
C ASP A 140 11.35 2.58 -15.14
N LEU A 141 12.04 2.13 -14.08
CA LEU A 141 13.38 2.62 -13.74
C LEU A 141 14.45 2.20 -14.76
N SER A 142 14.24 1.11 -15.50
CA SER A 142 15.17 0.63 -16.52
C SER A 142 15.08 1.37 -17.86
N THR A 143 14.01 2.09 -18.11
CA THR A 143 13.74 2.83 -19.35
C THR A 143 14.19 4.29 -19.31
N SER A 144 14.66 4.78 -18.18
CA SER A 144 15.14 6.16 -17.98
C SER A 144 16.65 6.33 -18.21
N ARG A 145 17.26 5.56 -19.15
CA ARG A 145 18.65 5.72 -19.58
C ARG A 145 18.71 6.14 -21.04
#